data_04e78eb4ce6b070a464b5a9631d1e84b
#
_entry.id   04e78eb4ce6b070a464b5a9631d1e84b
#
_cell.length_a   1.000
_cell.length_b   1.000
_cell.length_c   1.000
_cell.angle_alpha   90.00
_cell.angle_beta   90.00
_cell.angle_gamma   90.00
#
_symmetry.space_group_name_H-M   'P 1'
#
loop_
_entity.id
_entity.type
_entity.pdbx_description
1 polymer ?
#
loop_
_entity_poly.entity_id
_entity_poly.type
_entity_poly.pdbx_seq_one_letter_code
_entity_poly.pdbx_strand_id
1 'polypeptide(L)'
;MSVYKVPQKELSFIFEELVSYDDHCKMPGYEEATSDMVEAILPEAAKFFEEIVAPTNWEADVKPAHLKDGVVVTAPMLDGVYKQMVEAGWCCLNGDSKYGGAGFPGVIDVAVQEMLQSANMGFSLLPMLTRGVIHALNLYGTEEQKTAYLGNLISGVWSGTMNLTEPQAGTDLSAVKTKAVPE
;
A
#
# COMPACT_ATOMS: atom_id res chain seq x y z
N MET A 1 -14.91 -7.62 20.80
CA MET A 1 -13.85 -7.21 19.88
C MET A 1 -13.53 -5.75 20.12
N SER A 2 -12.26 -5.36 20.18
CA SER A 2 -11.89 -3.95 20.19
C SER A 2 -12.26 -3.37 18.82
N VAL A 3 -12.97 -2.26 18.82
CA VAL A 3 -13.28 -1.53 17.59
C VAL A 3 -12.05 -0.69 17.27
N TYR A 4 -11.42 -0.93 16.11
CA TYR A 4 -10.31 -0.09 15.65
C TYR A 4 -10.80 1.34 15.39
N LYS A 5 -10.04 2.31 15.84
CA LYS A 5 -10.25 3.73 15.57
C LYS A 5 -8.92 4.38 15.24
N VAL A 6 -8.91 5.14 14.15
CA VAL A 6 -7.73 5.90 13.72
C VAL A 6 -7.48 7.04 14.71
N PRO A 7 -6.25 7.20 15.21
CA PRO A 7 -5.89 8.29 16.12
C PRO A 7 -5.71 9.62 15.34
N GLN A 8 -6.82 10.15 14.80
CA GLN A 8 -6.80 11.30 13.90
C GLN A 8 -6.16 12.56 14.53
N LYS A 9 -6.41 12.80 15.84
CA LYS A 9 -5.83 13.95 16.52
C LYS A 9 -4.31 13.88 16.64
N GLU A 10 -3.80 12.68 16.90
CA GLU A 10 -2.36 12.41 16.94
C GLU A 10 -1.72 12.56 15.57
N LEU A 11 -2.41 12.11 14.53
CA LEU A 11 -1.96 12.29 13.14
C LEU A 11 -1.92 13.78 12.77
N SER A 12 -3.00 14.54 13.04
CA SER A 12 -3.01 16.00 12.81
C SER A 12 -1.86 16.69 13.55
N PHE A 13 -1.67 16.38 14.83
CA PHE A 13 -0.54 16.92 15.60
C PHE A 13 0.82 16.61 14.97
N ILE A 14 1.02 15.37 14.51
CA ILE A 14 2.27 14.97 13.84
C ILE A 14 2.48 15.78 12.55
N PHE A 15 1.45 15.92 11.72
CA PHE A 15 1.55 16.67 10.47
C PHE A 15 1.82 18.16 10.69
N GLU A 16 1.13 18.78 11.65
CA GLU A 16 1.23 20.20 11.92
C GLU A 16 2.53 20.54 12.66
N GLU A 17 2.82 19.84 13.77
CA GLU A 17 3.84 20.26 14.73
C GLU A 17 5.18 19.55 14.55
N LEU A 18 5.20 18.30 14.07
CA LEU A 18 6.45 17.54 13.97
C LEU A 18 6.98 17.46 12.54
N VAL A 19 6.10 17.26 11.57
CA VAL A 19 6.48 17.15 10.15
C VAL A 19 6.56 18.51 9.48
N SER A 20 5.86 19.53 10.01
CA SER A 20 5.73 20.85 9.39
C SER A 20 5.26 20.73 7.94
N TYR A 21 4.10 20.08 7.76
CA TYR A 21 3.62 19.66 6.43
C TYR A 21 3.53 20.81 5.42
N ASP A 22 3.23 22.03 5.87
CA ASP A 22 3.23 23.23 5.04
C ASP A 22 4.58 23.52 4.36
N ASP A 23 5.69 23.03 4.93
CA ASP A 23 7.00 23.14 4.29
C ASP A 23 7.20 22.06 3.22
N HIS A 24 6.55 20.90 3.36
CA HIS A 24 6.57 19.87 2.33
C HIS A 24 5.85 20.29 1.05
N CYS A 25 4.74 21.02 1.16
CA CYS A 25 4.01 21.56 0.00
C CYS A 25 4.83 22.56 -0.82
N LYS A 26 5.88 23.14 -0.23
CA LYS A 26 6.78 24.08 -0.92
C LYS A 26 7.90 23.37 -1.71
N MET A 27 8.04 22.06 -1.55
CA MET A 27 9.04 21.31 -2.31
C MET A 27 8.58 21.13 -3.77
N PRO A 28 9.51 21.18 -4.73
CA PRO A 28 9.19 20.99 -6.13
C PRO A 28 8.46 19.66 -6.39
N GLY A 29 7.32 19.72 -7.06
CA GLY A 29 6.48 18.57 -7.41
C GLY A 29 5.40 18.23 -6.39
N TYR A 30 5.29 18.97 -5.28
CA TYR A 30 4.26 18.77 -4.23
C TYR A 30 3.39 20.01 -3.99
N GLU A 31 3.45 20.98 -4.87
CA GLU A 31 2.77 22.28 -4.71
C GLU A 31 1.23 22.13 -4.61
N GLU A 32 0.68 21.07 -5.20
CA GLU A 32 -0.76 20.79 -5.15
C GLU A 32 -1.18 19.98 -3.92
N ALA A 33 -0.24 19.35 -3.20
CA ALA A 33 -0.51 18.54 -2.03
C ALA A 33 -0.61 19.39 -0.75
N THR A 34 -1.55 20.32 -0.72
CA THR A 34 -1.71 21.31 0.35
C THR A 34 -2.18 20.72 1.68
N SER A 35 -2.05 21.46 2.78
CA SER A 35 -2.55 21.06 4.09
C SER A 35 -4.06 20.82 4.08
N ASP A 36 -4.84 21.62 3.34
CA ASP A 36 -6.29 21.43 3.17
C ASP A 36 -6.61 20.07 2.53
N MET A 37 -5.76 19.59 1.61
CA MET A 37 -5.92 18.26 1.03
C MET A 37 -5.65 17.14 2.03
N VAL A 38 -4.65 17.30 2.90
CA VAL A 38 -4.37 16.33 3.98
C VAL A 38 -5.56 16.25 4.93
N GLU A 39 -6.09 17.40 5.35
CA GLU A 39 -7.28 17.49 6.21
C GLU A 39 -8.52 16.84 5.57
N ALA A 40 -8.63 16.86 4.26
CA ALA A 40 -9.71 16.18 3.55
C ALA A 40 -9.49 14.67 3.39
N ILE A 41 -8.26 14.25 3.08
CA ILE A 41 -7.93 12.87 2.74
C ILE A 41 -7.85 11.96 3.98
N LEU A 42 -7.22 12.41 5.07
CA LEU A 42 -7.01 11.56 6.24
C LEU A 42 -8.32 11.10 6.90
N PRO A 43 -9.36 11.93 7.07
CA PRO A 43 -10.65 11.46 7.59
C PRO A 43 -11.36 10.47 6.68
N GLU A 44 -11.29 10.65 5.35
CA GLU A 44 -11.87 9.70 4.40
C GLU A 44 -11.14 8.35 4.41
N ALA A 45 -9.81 8.38 4.47
CA ALA A 45 -9.01 7.17 4.67
C ALA A 45 -9.36 6.49 6.00
N ALA A 46 -9.41 7.25 7.09
CA ALA A 46 -9.79 6.73 8.41
C ALA A 46 -11.15 6.03 8.37
N LYS A 47 -12.15 6.66 7.78
CA LYS A 47 -13.49 6.10 7.62
C LYS A 47 -13.45 4.78 6.84
N PHE A 48 -12.74 4.76 5.71
CA PHE A 48 -12.60 3.54 4.88
C PHE A 48 -11.96 2.39 5.68
N PHE A 49 -10.85 2.64 6.36
CA PHE A 49 -10.15 1.59 7.09
C PHE A 49 -10.89 1.15 8.35
N GLU A 50 -11.58 2.05 9.05
CA GLU A 50 -12.41 1.71 10.21
C GLU A 50 -13.66 0.92 9.85
N GLU A 51 -14.39 1.32 8.80
CA GLU A 51 -15.71 0.80 8.48
C GLU A 51 -15.67 -0.40 7.51
N ILE A 52 -14.68 -0.43 6.61
CA ILE A 52 -14.62 -1.43 5.54
C ILE A 52 -13.53 -2.48 5.82
N VAL A 53 -12.31 -2.06 6.21
CA VAL A 53 -11.18 -2.97 6.37
C VAL A 53 -11.16 -3.63 7.75
N ALA A 54 -11.23 -2.86 8.82
CA ALA A 54 -11.08 -3.37 10.18
C ALA A 54 -12.10 -4.48 10.57
N PRO A 55 -13.37 -4.45 10.14
CA PRO A 55 -14.31 -5.53 10.42
C PRO A 55 -13.88 -6.89 9.89
N THR A 56 -13.06 -6.92 8.81
CA THR A 56 -12.62 -8.16 8.18
C THR A 56 -11.48 -8.85 8.91
N ASN A 57 -10.76 -8.16 9.79
CA ASN A 57 -9.55 -8.68 10.42
C ASN A 57 -9.78 -10.00 11.16
N TRP A 58 -10.78 -10.04 12.04
CA TRP A 58 -11.12 -11.24 12.80
C TRP A 58 -11.62 -12.38 11.92
N GLU A 59 -12.49 -12.06 10.97
CA GLU A 59 -13.06 -13.09 10.11
C GLU A 59 -12.03 -13.71 9.16
N ALA A 60 -11.11 -12.91 8.65
CA ALA A 60 -10.01 -13.38 7.82
C ALA A 60 -9.00 -14.25 8.58
N ASP A 61 -8.81 -14.00 9.87
CA ASP A 61 -7.98 -14.84 10.75
C ASP A 61 -8.63 -16.20 11.02
N VAL A 62 -9.93 -16.20 11.33
CA VAL A 62 -10.68 -17.45 11.63
C VAL A 62 -10.94 -18.29 10.36
N LYS A 63 -11.08 -17.65 9.19
CA LYS A 63 -11.30 -18.30 7.90
C LYS A 63 -10.19 -17.90 6.90
N PRO A 64 -8.94 -18.32 7.13
CA PRO A 64 -7.82 -17.92 6.31
C PRO A 64 -7.88 -18.49 4.90
N ALA A 65 -7.02 -17.97 4.03
CA ALA A 65 -6.78 -18.56 2.72
C ALA A 65 -6.36 -20.03 2.85
N HIS A 66 -6.85 -20.88 1.97
CA HIS A 66 -6.56 -22.32 1.98
C HIS A 66 -6.44 -22.89 0.56
N LEU A 67 -5.78 -24.04 0.45
CA LEU A 67 -5.68 -24.76 -0.82
C LEU A 67 -6.90 -25.69 -0.97
N LYS A 68 -7.61 -25.56 -2.10
CA LYS A 68 -8.72 -26.45 -2.49
C LYS A 68 -8.55 -26.85 -3.94
N ASP A 69 -8.50 -28.14 -4.20
CA ASP A 69 -8.37 -28.71 -5.55
C ASP A 69 -7.22 -28.12 -6.40
N GLY A 70 -6.09 -27.84 -5.74
CA GLY A 70 -4.91 -27.23 -6.37
C GLY A 70 -4.98 -25.71 -6.60
N VAL A 71 -6.07 -25.05 -6.17
CA VAL A 71 -6.27 -23.61 -6.29
C VAL A 71 -6.30 -22.98 -4.91
N VAL A 72 -5.63 -21.83 -4.76
CA VAL A 72 -5.72 -21.03 -3.53
C VAL A 72 -7.05 -20.30 -3.50
N VAL A 73 -7.82 -20.54 -2.45
CA VAL A 73 -9.06 -19.83 -2.15
C VAL A 73 -8.74 -18.79 -1.07
N THR A 74 -8.94 -17.53 -1.39
CA THR A 74 -8.74 -16.41 -0.43
C THR A 74 -9.86 -16.37 0.60
N ALA A 75 -9.68 -15.61 1.67
CA ALA A 75 -10.75 -15.33 2.63
C ALA A 75 -11.86 -14.54 1.91
N PRO A 76 -13.09 -15.07 1.79
CA PRO A 76 -14.10 -14.52 0.86
C PRO A 76 -14.47 -13.05 1.09
N MET A 77 -14.36 -12.56 2.33
CA MET A 77 -14.67 -11.17 2.67
C MET A 77 -13.63 -10.19 2.12
N LEU A 78 -12.41 -10.64 1.82
CA LEU A 78 -11.32 -9.76 1.37
C LEU A 78 -11.44 -9.36 -0.10
N ASP A 79 -12.08 -10.18 -0.94
CA ASP A 79 -12.22 -9.88 -2.38
C ASP A 79 -13.01 -8.58 -2.61
N GLY A 80 -14.14 -8.41 -1.91
CA GLY A 80 -14.93 -7.20 -1.98
C GLY A 80 -14.23 -5.98 -1.40
N VAL A 81 -13.43 -6.15 -0.36
CA VAL A 81 -12.65 -5.08 0.28
C VAL A 81 -11.53 -4.60 -0.61
N TYR A 82 -10.79 -5.51 -1.24
CA TYR A 82 -9.73 -5.13 -2.17
C TYR A 82 -10.26 -4.35 -3.37
N LYS A 83 -11.39 -4.78 -3.93
CA LYS A 83 -12.05 -4.05 -5.01
C LYS A 83 -12.43 -2.62 -4.61
N GLN A 84 -13.03 -2.44 -3.43
CA GLN A 84 -13.36 -1.12 -2.91
C GLN A 84 -12.11 -0.26 -2.67
N MET A 85 -11.01 -0.86 -2.19
CA MET A 85 -9.73 -0.18 -2.00
C MET A 85 -9.15 0.33 -3.32
N VAL A 86 -9.23 -0.48 -4.39
CA VAL A 86 -8.83 -0.10 -5.76
C VAL A 86 -9.70 1.04 -6.28
N GLU A 87 -11.02 0.90 -6.19
CA GLU A 87 -11.99 1.90 -6.67
C GLU A 87 -11.86 3.25 -5.94
N ALA A 88 -11.50 3.21 -4.64
CA ALA A 88 -11.27 4.41 -3.84
C ALA A 88 -9.85 4.99 -3.98
N GLY A 89 -8.94 4.34 -4.70
CA GLY A 89 -7.59 4.86 -4.96
C GLY A 89 -6.59 4.71 -3.80
N TRP A 90 -6.88 3.87 -2.79
CA TRP A 90 -6.03 3.73 -1.60
C TRP A 90 -4.80 2.83 -1.78
N CYS A 91 -4.56 2.28 -2.98
CA CYS A 91 -3.48 1.30 -3.19
C CYS A 91 -2.08 1.92 -3.15
N CYS A 92 -1.89 3.12 -3.72
CA CYS A 92 -0.60 3.77 -3.83
C CYS A 92 -0.75 5.29 -4.01
N LEU A 93 -0.89 6.03 -2.92
CA LEU A 93 -1.09 7.49 -2.97
C LEU A 93 0.14 8.25 -3.48
N ASN A 94 1.33 7.77 -3.22
CA ASN A 94 2.58 8.35 -3.69
C ASN A 94 3.01 7.86 -5.09
N GLY A 95 2.12 7.17 -5.81
CA GLY A 95 2.37 6.75 -7.17
C GLY A 95 2.59 7.92 -8.10
N ASP A 96 3.53 7.79 -9.05
CA ASP A 96 3.89 8.83 -10.02
C ASP A 96 2.67 9.18 -10.90
N SER A 97 2.35 10.47 -10.97
CA SER A 97 1.24 11.01 -11.76
C SER A 97 1.38 10.76 -13.26
N LYS A 98 2.61 10.62 -13.77
CA LYS A 98 2.90 10.20 -15.14
C LYS A 98 2.26 8.86 -15.50
N TYR A 99 2.11 7.97 -14.51
CA TYR A 99 1.52 6.64 -14.67
C TYR A 99 0.16 6.49 -13.99
N GLY A 100 -0.53 7.61 -13.74
CA GLY A 100 -1.89 7.63 -13.18
C GLY A 100 -1.95 7.58 -11.66
N GLY A 101 -0.84 7.78 -10.96
CA GLY A 101 -0.81 7.91 -9.51
C GLY A 101 -1.24 9.30 -9.05
N ALA A 102 -1.52 9.43 -7.75
CA ALA A 102 -1.92 10.71 -7.15
C ALA A 102 -0.73 11.65 -6.89
N GLY A 103 0.50 11.14 -6.87
CA GLY A 103 1.71 11.94 -6.69
C GLY A 103 1.86 12.56 -5.30
N PHE A 104 1.16 12.06 -4.29
CA PHE A 104 1.24 12.61 -2.94
C PHE A 104 2.61 12.40 -2.30
N PRO A 105 3.03 13.31 -1.39
CA PRO A 105 4.21 13.10 -0.58
C PRO A 105 4.16 11.79 0.20
N GLY A 106 5.31 11.15 0.38
CA GLY A 106 5.41 9.86 1.10
C GLY A 106 4.87 9.89 2.52
N VAL A 107 4.87 11.05 3.18
CA VAL A 107 4.34 11.20 4.55
C VAL A 107 2.83 10.94 4.63
N ILE A 108 2.05 11.37 3.63
CA ILE A 108 0.60 11.07 3.57
C ILE A 108 0.40 9.58 3.35
N ASP A 109 1.16 9.01 2.41
CA ASP A 109 1.06 7.60 2.09
C ASP A 109 1.43 6.72 3.29
N VAL A 110 2.46 7.08 4.08
CA VAL A 110 2.82 6.38 5.33
C VAL A 110 1.68 6.41 6.34
N ALA A 111 1.02 7.54 6.55
CA ALA A 111 -0.12 7.64 7.47
C ALA A 111 -1.27 6.72 7.04
N VAL A 112 -1.59 6.68 5.74
CA VAL A 112 -2.62 5.79 5.20
C VAL A 112 -2.22 4.32 5.32
N GLN A 113 -0.93 3.98 5.14
CA GLN A 113 -0.44 2.62 5.36
C GLN A 113 -0.50 2.21 6.83
N GLU A 114 -0.23 3.11 7.76
CA GLU A 114 -0.40 2.86 9.19
C GLU A 114 -1.87 2.51 9.52
N MET A 115 -2.82 3.27 8.98
CA MET A 115 -4.24 2.98 9.13
C MET A 115 -4.60 1.59 8.58
N LEU A 116 -4.14 1.26 7.39
CA LEU A 116 -4.39 -0.04 6.74
C LEU A 116 -3.81 -1.20 7.57
N GLN A 117 -2.54 -1.09 7.98
CA GLN A 117 -1.85 -2.13 8.74
C GLN A 117 -2.49 -2.33 10.12
N SER A 118 -2.91 -1.25 10.77
CA SER A 118 -3.59 -1.30 12.06
C SER A 118 -5.01 -1.87 11.95
N ALA A 119 -5.69 -1.63 10.83
CA ALA A 119 -7.02 -2.16 10.56
C ALA A 119 -6.99 -3.68 10.28
N ASN A 120 -6.08 -4.13 9.39
CA ASN A 120 -5.92 -5.54 9.06
C ASN A 120 -4.50 -5.78 8.49
N MET A 121 -3.58 -6.22 9.35
CA MET A 121 -2.19 -6.50 8.99
C MET A 121 -2.08 -7.56 7.89
N GLY A 122 -2.84 -8.64 7.99
CA GLY A 122 -2.79 -9.73 7.00
C GLY A 122 -3.19 -9.25 5.60
N PHE A 123 -4.24 -8.44 5.50
CA PHE A 123 -4.69 -7.85 4.24
C PHE A 123 -3.67 -6.83 3.68
N SER A 124 -3.01 -6.07 4.56
CA SER A 124 -2.05 -5.03 4.16
C SER A 124 -0.82 -5.57 3.44
N LEU A 125 -0.48 -6.85 3.60
CA LEU A 125 0.70 -7.45 2.99
C LEU A 125 0.64 -7.44 1.46
N LEU A 126 -0.54 -7.57 0.85
CA LEU A 126 -0.70 -7.55 -0.60
C LEU A 126 -0.33 -6.19 -1.21
N PRO A 127 -0.94 -5.06 -0.82
CA PRO A 127 -0.54 -3.75 -1.34
C PRO A 127 0.88 -3.36 -0.94
N MET A 128 1.37 -3.78 0.23
CA MET A 128 2.74 -3.51 0.66
C MET A 128 3.78 -4.11 -0.31
N LEU A 129 3.61 -5.36 -0.72
CA LEU A 129 4.53 -6.01 -1.66
C LEU A 129 4.43 -5.38 -3.06
N THR A 130 3.24 -5.03 -3.50
CA THR A 130 3.01 -4.32 -4.76
C THR A 130 3.76 -2.98 -4.80
N ARG A 131 3.76 -2.22 -3.70
CA ARG A 131 4.51 -0.96 -3.58
C ARG A 131 6.01 -1.18 -3.67
N GLY A 132 6.52 -2.29 -3.14
CA GLY A 132 7.92 -2.67 -3.32
C GLY A 132 8.31 -2.83 -4.79
N VAL A 133 7.44 -3.47 -5.60
CA VAL A 133 7.64 -3.61 -7.04
C VAL A 133 7.57 -2.25 -7.75
N ILE A 134 6.59 -1.40 -7.40
CA ILE A 134 6.47 -0.04 -7.95
C ILE A 134 7.75 0.75 -7.68
N HIS A 135 8.26 0.70 -6.45
CA HIS A 135 9.49 1.41 -6.08
C HIS A 135 10.71 0.90 -6.86
N ALA A 136 10.86 -0.42 -6.99
CA ALA A 136 11.95 -1.03 -7.76
C ALA A 136 11.89 -0.63 -9.25
N LEU A 137 10.70 -0.64 -9.87
CA LEU A 137 10.52 -0.21 -11.25
C LEU A 137 10.82 1.29 -11.43
N ASN A 138 10.38 2.15 -10.51
CA ASN A 138 10.66 3.57 -10.58
C ASN A 138 12.15 3.87 -10.55
N LEU A 139 12.93 3.16 -9.73
CA LEU A 139 14.36 3.39 -9.59
C LEU A 139 15.20 2.74 -10.69
N TYR A 140 14.85 1.53 -11.10
CA TYR A 140 15.73 0.68 -11.91
C TYR A 140 15.11 0.20 -13.23
N GLY A 141 13.80 0.40 -13.42
CA GLY A 141 13.12 -0.03 -14.65
C GLY A 141 13.49 0.85 -15.86
N THR A 142 13.48 0.23 -17.05
CA THR A 142 13.52 1.00 -18.30
C THR A 142 12.21 1.74 -18.52
N GLU A 143 12.19 2.74 -19.42
CA GLU A 143 10.94 3.47 -19.72
C GLU A 143 9.86 2.55 -20.32
N GLU A 144 10.26 1.53 -21.10
CA GLU A 144 9.35 0.52 -21.62
C GLU A 144 8.72 -0.30 -20.48
N GLN A 145 9.54 -0.74 -19.50
CA GLN A 145 9.05 -1.47 -18.33
C GLN A 145 8.13 -0.60 -17.47
N LYS A 146 8.51 0.64 -17.19
CA LYS A 146 7.66 1.57 -16.44
C LYS A 146 6.32 1.79 -17.12
N THR A 147 6.32 2.04 -18.42
CA THR A 147 5.10 2.25 -19.21
C THR A 147 4.21 1.01 -19.24
N ALA A 148 4.80 -0.19 -19.32
CA ALA A 148 4.04 -1.43 -19.38
C ALA A 148 3.39 -1.82 -18.06
N TYR A 149 4.03 -1.52 -16.92
CA TYR A 149 3.64 -2.11 -15.64
C TYR A 149 3.11 -1.10 -14.60
N LEU A 150 3.67 0.12 -14.52
CA LEU A 150 3.40 1.01 -13.40
C LEU A 150 1.94 1.42 -13.28
N GLY A 151 1.27 1.75 -14.38
CA GLY A 151 -0.13 2.18 -14.33
C GLY A 151 -1.05 1.15 -13.69
N ASN A 152 -0.93 -0.13 -14.06
CA ASN A 152 -1.74 -1.20 -13.49
C ASN A 152 -1.34 -1.56 -12.05
N LEU A 153 -0.07 -1.42 -11.68
CA LEU A 153 0.40 -1.66 -10.32
C LEU A 153 -0.02 -0.53 -9.37
N ILE A 154 0.12 0.72 -9.79
CA ILE A 154 -0.27 1.91 -9.00
C ILE A 154 -1.78 1.92 -8.74
N SER A 155 -2.58 1.64 -9.76
CA SER A 155 -4.03 1.56 -9.62
C SER A 155 -4.50 0.34 -8.80
N GLY A 156 -3.64 -0.67 -8.58
CA GLY A 156 -3.99 -1.89 -7.86
C GLY A 156 -4.71 -2.94 -8.73
N VAL A 157 -4.87 -2.70 -10.05
CA VAL A 157 -5.43 -3.70 -10.98
C VAL A 157 -4.53 -4.93 -11.09
N TRP A 158 -3.22 -4.71 -11.05
CA TRP A 158 -2.23 -5.77 -10.89
C TRP A 158 -1.57 -5.70 -9.50
N SER A 159 -1.18 -6.85 -9.01
CA SER A 159 -0.41 -6.95 -7.77
C SER A 159 1.00 -7.48 -8.05
N GLY A 160 1.94 -7.02 -7.23
CA GLY A 160 3.32 -7.51 -7.19
C GLY A 160 3.53 -8.45 -6.02
N THR A 161 4.50 -9.36 -6.16
CA THR A 161 4.94 -10.27 -5.11
C THR A 161 6.44 -10.18 -4.90
N MET A 162 6.92 -10.62 -3.76
CA MET A 162 8.35 -10.75 -3.47
C MET A 162 8.66 -12.21 -3.18
N ASN A 163 9.50 -12.82 -4.04
CA ASN A 163 9.96 -14.20 -3.90
C ASN A 163 11.47 -14.18 -3.62
N LEU A 164 11.87 -13.71 -2.43
CA LEU A 164 13.27 -13.48 -2.06
C LEU A 164 13.85 -14.66 -1.29
N THR A 165 13.10 -15.19 -0.32
CA THR A 165 13.56 -16.24 0.58
C THR A 165 13.73 -17.58 -0.14
N GLU A 166 14.87 -18.22 0.05
CA GLU A 166 15.15 -19.60 -0.37
C GLU A 166 15.31 -20.51 0.85
N PRO A 167 15.23 -21.85 0.71
CA PRO A 167 15.36 -22.76 1.87
C PRO A 167 16.61 -22.55 2.71
N GLN A 168 17.73 -22.12 2.10
CA GLN A 168 19.01 -21.87 2.77
C GLN A 168 19.28 -20.38 3.03
N ALA A 169 18.43 -19.48 2.55
CA ALA A 169 18.64 -18.03 2.55
C ALA A 169 17.39 -17.28 3.00
N GLY A 170 17.16 -17.22 4.28
CA GLY A 170 16.12 -16.41 4.90
C GLY A 170 16.69 -15.08 5.39
N THR A 171 17.17 -15.07 6.64
CA THR A 171 17.82 -13.88 7.25
C THR A 171 19.14 -13.54 6.57
N ASP A 172 19.94 -14.53 6.22
CA ASP A 172 21.19 -14.34 5.47
C ASP A 172 20.91 -14.32 3.97
N LEU A 173 20.63 -13.15 3.41
CA LEU A 173 20.42 -12.95 1.98
C LEU A 173 21.69 -13.15 1.13
N SER A 174 22.89 -13.15 1.72
CA SER A 174 24.12 -13.41 0.99
C SER A 174 24.19 -14.85 0.47
N ALA A 175 23.41 -15.75 1.07
CA ALA A 175 23.31 -17.16 0.69
C ALA A 175 22.34 -17.44 -0.46
N VAL A 176 21.65 -16.42 -1.03
CA VAL A 176 20.73 -16.58 -2.18
C VAL A 176 21.48 -17.10 -3.40
N LYS A 177 20.94 -18.15 -4.02
CA LYS A 177 21.54 -18.83 -5.18
C LYS A 177 20.82 -18.58 -6.51
N THR A 178 19.60 -18.07 -6.46
CA THR A 178 18.84 -17.72 -7.67
C THR A 178 19.62 -16.72 -8.54
N LYS A 179 19.70 -17.01 -9.83
CA LYS A 179 20.41 -16.19 -10.82
C LYS A 179 19.54 -15.99 -12.04
N ALA A 180 19.52 -14.79 -12.58
CA ALA A 180 19.00 -14.50 -13.91
C ALA A 180 20.12 -14.76 -14.93
N VAL A 181 19.88 -15.63 -15.88
CA VAL A 181 20.81 -15.93 -16.98
C VAL A 181 20.17 -15.46 -18.27
N PRO A 182 20.74 -14.44 -18.97
CA PRO A 182 20.27 -14.03 -20.29
C PRO A 182 20.38 -15.18 -21.28
N GLU A 183 19.36 -15.38 -22.13
CA GLU A 183 19.39 -16.31 -23.25
C GLU A 183 20.03 -15.68 -24.50
#